data_4f4f21d74644a7b618e86c0da278f6da
#
_entry.id   4f4f21d74644a7b618e86c0da278f6da
#
_cell.length_a   1.000
_cell.length_b   1.000
_cell.length_c   1.000
_cell.angle_alpha   90.00
_cell.angle_beta   90.00
_cell.angle_gamma   90.00
#
_symmetry.space_group_name_H-M   'P 1'
#
loop_
_entity.id
_entity.type
_entity.pdbx_description
1 polymer ?
#
loop_
_entity_poly.entity_id
_entity_poly.type
_entity_poly.pdbx_seq_one_letter_code
_entity_poly.pdbx_strand_id
1 'polypeptide(L)'
;TPFCISNSVDWLYTRICVDGEELEISKADISEFVRELDMQNGVLTRSFIWNLSNGKKLKISFERILSMTDVQVGAQKVKLTALNFDGDVEIKSGLDFSNPHCMQKMNMWEIKDILYKSGKNAFAGIEGETLHTQQRVFSACAIKADVNEFDNVKEEDRKSVV
;
A
#
# COMPACT_ATOMS: atom_id res chain seq x y z
N THR A 1 26.93 -17.69 8.67
CA THR A 1 25.51 -17.43 8.34
C THR A 1 25.49 -16.47 7.16
N PRO A 2 24.86 -16.80 6.04
CA PRO A 2 24.82 -15.87 4.92
C PRO A 2 24.05 -14.61 5.35
N PHE A 3 24.63 -13.47 5.13
CA PHE A 3 23.94 -12.19 5.29
C PHE A 3 22.86 -12.10 4.21
N CYS A 4 21.63 -11.85 4.62
CA CYS A 4 20.55 -11.57 3.68
C CYS A 4 19.90 -10.22 4.02
N ILE A 5 19.46 -9.52 2.98
CA ILE A 5 18.69 -8.31 3.15
C ILE A 5 17.25 -8.74 3.48
N SER A 6 16.76 -8.34 4.64
CA SER A 6 15.36 -8.57 5.04
C SER A 6 14.45 -7.54 4.38
N ASN A 7 13.27 -7.97 3.94
CA ASN A 7 12.21 -7.04 3.58
C ASN A 7 11.84 -6.20 4.81
N SER A 8 11.66 -4.92 4.63
CA SER A 8 11.13 -4.01 5.65
C SER A 8 9.61 -3.83 5.45
N VAL A 9 9.06 -2.79 6.05
CA VAL A 9 7.65 -2.44 5.92
C VAL A 9 7.25 -2.24 4.46
N ASP A 10 6.11 -2.79 4.08
CA ASP A 10 5.43 -2.40 2.85
C ASP A 10 4.60 -1.14 3.11
N TRP A 11 5.17 -0.01 2.73
CA TRP A 11 4.52 1.30 2.82
C TRP A 11 3.64 1.61 1.60
N LEU A 12 3.66 0.73 0.60
CA LEU A 12 2.83 0.82 -0.61
C LEU A 12 1.58 -0.05 -0.51
N TYR A 13 1.37 -0.67 0.65
CA TYR A 13 0.21 -1.51 0.89
C TYR A 13 -1.07 -0.79 0.50
N THR A 14 -1.76 -1.33 -0.48
CA THR A 14 -3.00 -0.78 -1.00
C THR A 14 -3.85 -1.93 -1.54
N ARG A 15 -5.00 -2.15 -0.95
CA ARG A 15 -6.02 -3.06 -1.45
C ARG A 15 -7.21 -2.28 -1.97
N ILE A 16 -7.77 -2.70 -3.08
CA ILE A 16 -8.92 -2.09 -3.72
C ILE A 16 -9.96 -3.17 -3.95
N CYS A 17 -11.16 -2.93 -3.49
CA CYS A 17 -12.28 -3.86 -3.62
C CYS A 17 -13.50 -3.13 -4.19
N VAL A 18 -14.20 -3.78 -5.11
CA VAL A 18 -15.45 -3.29 -5.70
C VAL A 18 -16.46 -4.43 -5.70
N ASP A 19 -17.63 -4.22 -5.09
CA ASP A 19 -18.69 -5.23 -4.98
C ASP A 19 -18.21 -6.58 -4.40
N GLY A 20 -17.23 -6.55 -3.50
CA GLY A 20 -16.64 -7.76 -2.89
C GLY A 20 -15.55 -8.46 -3.74
N GLU A 21 -15.28 -7.97 -4.95
CA GLU A 21 -14.16 -8.44 -5.77
C GLU A 21 -12.90 -7.63 -5.43
N GLU A 22 -11.85 -8.30 -4.94
CA GLU A 22 -10.58 -7.67 -4.59
C GLU A 22 -9.64 -7.67 -5.79
N LEU A 23 -8.97 -6.54 -6.04
CA LEU A 23 -7.97 -6.42 -7.10
C LEU A 23 -6.71 -7.22 -6.76
N GLU A 24 -6.51 -8.33 -7.44
CA GLU A 24 -5.26 -9.07 -7.47
C GLU A 24 -4.64 -8.95 -8.88
N ILE A 25 -3.64 -8.08 -9.03
CA ILE A 25 -3.06 -7.71 -10.33
C ILE A 25 -2.58 -8.94 -11.13
N SER A 26 -2.13 -9.99 -10.45
CA SER A 26 -1.66 -11.23 -11.09
C SER A 26 -2.78 -12.06 -11.71
N LYS A 27 -4.04 -11.84 -11.32
CA LYS A 27 -5.21 -12.60 -11.76
C LYS A 27 -6.27 -11.75 -12.45
N ALA A 28 -6.24 -10.43 -12.20
CA ALA A 28 -7.24 -9.50 -12.70
C ALA A 28 -7.17 -9.36 -14.22
N ASP A 29 -8.33 -9.20 -14.84
CA ASP A 29 -8.42 -8.79 -16.25
C ASP A 29 -8.10 -7.30 -16.35
N ILE A 30 -6.94 -6.99 -16.93
CA ILE A 30 -6.37 -5.65 -17.01
C ILE A 30 -6.20 -5.24 -18.47
N SER A 31 -6.66 -4.02 -18.80
CA SER A 31 -6.44 -3.38 -20.09
C SER A 31 -5.79 -2.01 -19.94
N GLU A 32 -5.27 -1.47 -21.01
CA GLU A 32 -4.60 -0.16 -21.07
C GLU A 32 -3.50 0.04 -20.00
N PHE A 33 -2.71 -1.01 -19.79
CA PHE A 33 -1.62 -0.93 -18.82
C PHE A 33 -0.49 -0.05 -19.32
N VAL A 34 -0.16 0.99 -18.55
CA VAL A 34 0.97 1.91 -18.78
C VAL A 34 1.80 1.99 -17.51
N ARG A 35 3.11 1.91 -17.66
CA ARG A 35 4.07 2.18 -16.59
C ARG A 35 5.17 3.07 -17.13
N GLU A 36 5.37 4.21 -16.52
CA GLU A 36 6.30 5.25 -16.96
C GLU A 36 7.10 5.79 -15.77
N LEU A 37 8.38 6.00 -15.98
CA LEU A 37 9.25 6.70 -15.04
C LEU A 37 9.68 8.02 -15.66
N ASP A 38 9.18 9.13 -15.12
CA ASP A 38 9.68 10.47 -15.42
C ASP A 38 10.97 10.68 -14.62
N MET A 39 12.09 10.54 -15.29
CA MET A 39 13.42 10.67 -14.66
C MET A 39 13.76 12.12 -14.30
N GLN A 40 13.14 13.11 -14.94
CA GLN A 40 13.38 14.51 -14.64
C GLN A 40 12.75 14.92 -13.31
N ASN A 41 11.54 14.45 -13.06
CA ASN A 41 10.77 14.77 -11.85
C ASN A 41 10.84 13.64 -10.79
N GLY A 42 11.41 12.49 -11.12
CA GLY A 42 11.53 11.35 -10.22
C GLY A 42 10.19 10.68 -9.90
N VAL A 43 9.20 10.78 -10.80
CA VAL A 43 7.86 10.26 -10.60
C VAL A 43 7.67 8.95 -11.35
N LEU A 44 7.32 7.88 -10.63
CA LEU A 44 6.88 6.63 -11.22
C LEU A 44 5.36 6.60 -11.30
N THR A 45 4.83 6.52 -12.51
CA THR A 45 3.39 6.38 -12.77
C THR A 45 3.08 4.96 -13.25
N ARG A 46 1.99 4.41 -12.75
CA ARG A 46 1.40 3.17 -13.24
C ARG A 46 -0.11 3.35 -13.34
N SER A 47 -0.68 3.10 -14.52
CA SER A 47 -2.12 3.17 -14.71
C SER A 47 -2.63 2.01 -15.54
N PHE A 48 -3.87 1.60 -15.29
CA PHE A 48 -4.56 0.56 -16.04
C PHE A 48 -6.07 0.63 -15.81
N ILE A 49 -6.81 -0.09 -16.64
CA ILE A 49 -8.24 -0.34 -16.43
C ILE A 49 -8.41 -1.76 -15.91
N TRP A 50 -9.04 -1.90 -14.77
CA TRP A 50 -9.48 -3.18 -14.25
C TRP A 50 -10.90 -3.47 -14.77
N ASN A 51 -11.04 -4.58 -15.50
CA ASN A 51 -12.31 -5.11 -15.98
C ASN A 51 -12.80 -6.13 -14.96
N LEU A 52 -13.82 -5.76 -14.18
CA LEU A 52 -14.40 -6.62 -13.15
C LEU A 52 -15.25 -7.73 -13.78
N SER A 53 -15.43 -8.83 -13.07
CA SER A 53 -16.19 -9.99 -13.51
C SER A 53 -17.68 -9.68 -13.84
N ASN A 54 -18.23 -8.65 -13.22
CA ASN A 54 -19.61 -8.18 -13.43
C ASN A 54 -19.73 -7.14 -14.58
N GLY A 55 -18.64 -6.90 -15.34
CA GLY A 55 -18.63 -5.98 -16.47
C GLY A 55 -18.37 -4.51 -16.10
N LYS A 56 -18.23 -4.19 -14.81
CA LYS A 56 -17.78 -2.85 -14.38
C LYS A 56 -16.34 -2.60 -14.75
N LYS A 57 -15.98 -1.34 -14.97
CA LYS A 57 -14.61 -0.92 -15.33
C LYS A 57 -14.15 0.18 -14.42
N LEU A 58 -13.02 -0.04 -13.75
CA LEU A 58 -12.38 0.93 -12.88
C LEU A 58 -11.01 1.29 -13.44
N LYS A 59 -10.78 2.57 -13.74
CA LYS A 59 -9.45 3.06 -14.06
C LYS A 59 -8.70 3.40 -12.78
N ILE A 60 -7.51 2.86 -12.65
CA ILE A 60 -6.66 3.00 -11.46
C ILE A 60 -5.33 3.63 -11.90
N SER A 61 -4.90 4.65 -11.18
CA SER A 61 -3.59 5.28 -11.40
C SER A 61 -2.86 5.41 -10.07
N PHE A 62 -1.60 5.00 -10.06
CA PHE A 62 -0.66 5.17 -8.96
C PHE A 62 0.45 6.12 -9.40
N GLU A 63 0.70 7.16 -8.63
CA GLU A 63 1.87 8.03 -8.77
C GLU A 63 2.73 7.86 -7.51
N ARG A 64 4.03 7.66 -7.68
CA ARG A 64 4.98 7.42 -6.58
C ARG A 64 6.19 8.29 -6.73
N ILE A 65 6.67 8.81 -5.60
CA ILE A 65 7.88 9.60 -5.52
C ILE A 65 8.65 9.22 -4.25
N LEU A 66 9.97 9.20 -4.37
CA LEU A 66 10.88 9.15 -3.22
C LEU A 66 11.62 10.50 -3.13
N SER A 67 11.66 11.08 -1.95
CA SER A 67 12.37 12.32 -1.74
C SER A 67 13.88 12.10 -1.88
N MET A 68 14.53 12.98 -2.64
CA MET A 68 15.99 12.96 -2.80
C MET A 68 16.71 13.83 -1.75
N THR A 69 15.98 14.76 -1.15
CA THR A 69 16.49 15.63 -0.08
C THR A 69 16.29 15.02 1.30
N ASP A 70 15.16 14.34 1.49
CA ASP A 70 14.82 13.65 2.72
C ASP A 70 14.62 12.17 2.40
N VAL A 71 15.69 11.42 2.47
CA VAL A 71 15.77 10.02 2.03
C VAL A 71 14.85 9.05 2.80
N GLN A 72 14.25 9.51 3.88
CA GLN A 72 13.31 8.73 4.69
C GLN A 72 11.86 8.93 4.27
N VAL A 73 11.59 9.82 3.30
CA VAL A 73 10.24 10.19 2.90
C VAL A 73 9.91 9.68 1.51
N GLY A 74 8.79 9.00 1.40
CA GLY A 74 8.17 8.64 0.14
C GLY A 74 6.68 9.01 0.15
N ALA A 75 6.11 9.19 -1.03
CA ALA A 75 4.68 9.44 -1.17
C ALA A 75 4.08 8.59 -2.29
N GLN A 76 2.84 8.19 -2.09
CA GLN A 76 2.01 7.54 -3.10
C GLN A 76 0.68 8.26 -3.21
N LYS A 77 0.24 8.52 -4.44
CA LYS A 77 -1.10 8.98 -4.74
C LYS A 77 -1.82 7.90 -5.53
N VAL A 78 -3.03 7.59 -5.11
CA VAL A 78 -3.91 6.64 -5.79
C VAL A 78 -5.13 7.40 -6.29
N LYS A 79 -5.42 7.28 -7.59
CA LYS A 79 -6.61 7.85 -8.21
C LYS A 79 -7.46 6.73 -8.79
N LEU A 80 -8.71 6.71 -8.40
CA LEU A 80 -9.73 5.78 -8.88
C LEU A 80 -10.76 6.55 -9.71
N THR A 81 -11.16 5.98 -10.85
CA THR A 81 -12.18 6.57 -11.73
C THR A 81 -13.08 5.46 -12.24
N ALA A 82 -14.32 5.43 -11.79
CA ALA A 82 -15.34 4.56 -12.33
C ALA A 82 -15.65 4.99 -13.78
N LEU A 83 -15.61 4.06 -14.73
CA LEU A 83 -15.80 4.37 -16.15
C LEU A 83 -17.23 4.15 -16.63
N ASN A 84 -17.92 3.16 -16.09
CA ASN A 84 -19.22 2.73 -16.56
C ASN A 84 -20.17 2.31 -15.43
N PHE A 85 -19.91 2.71 -14.21
CA PHE A 85 -20.77 2.39 -13.06
C PHE A 85 -20.77 3.51 -12.02
N ASP A 86 -21.85 3.53 -11.24
CA ASP A 86 -21.91 4.23 -9.96
C ASP A 86 -21.96 3.17 -8.87
N GLY A 87 -21.25 3.40 -7.77
CA GLY A 87 -21.19 2.46 -6.66
C GLY A 87 -19.99 2.71 -5.74
N ASP A 88 -19.91 1.90 -4.71
CA ASP A 88 -18.89 2.02 -3.70
C ASP A 88 -17.60 1.32 -4.13
N VAL A 89 -16.49 1.96 -3.83
CA VAL A 89 -15.15 1.40 -4.00
C VAL A 89 -14.46 1.46 -2.65
N GLU A 90 -14.14 0.31 -2.11
CA GLU A 90 -13.38 0.20 -0.87
C GLU A 90 -11.89 0.25 -1.17
N ILE A 91 -11.16 1.10 -0.46
CA ILE A 91 -9.71 1.17 -0.52
C ILE A 91 -9.13 1.04 0.88
N LYS A 92 -8.18 0.11 1.05
CA LYS A 92 -7.39 -0.03 2.27
C LYS A 92 -5.95 0.34 1.97
N SER A 93 -5.37 1.20 2.78
CA SER A 93 -3.98 1.62 2.64
C SER A 93 -3.34 1.78 4.01
N GLY A 94 -2.09 1.39 4.14
CA GLY A 94 -1.41 1.42 5.43
C GLY A 94 0.02 0.93 5.38
N LEU A 95 0.47 0.35 6.49
CA LEU A 95 1.82 -0.19 6.68
C LEU A 95 1.73 -1.67 7.02
N ASP A 96 2.54 -2.50 6.34
CA ASP A 96 2.53 -3.95 6.53
C ASP A 96 3.93 -4.53 6.66
N PHE A 97 4.20 -5.24 7.76
CA PHE A 97 5.41 -6.03 7.99
C PHE A 97 5.20 -7.54 7.77
N SER A 98 4.03 -7.96 7.28
CA SER A 98 3.70 -9.38 7.14
C SER A 98 4.45 -10.08 5.99
N ASN A 99 5.08 -9.33 5.09
CA ASN A 99 5.75 -9.88 3.92
C ASN A 99 6.87 -10.85 4.30
N PRO A 100 6.77 -12.14 3.91
CA PRO A 100 7.81 -13.11 4.21
C PRO A 100 9.07 -12.82 3.39
N HIS A 101 10.22 -13.14 3.94
CA HIS A 101 11.47 -13.12 3.21
C HIS A 101 11.43 -14.14 2.06
N CYS A 102 11.76 -13.70 0.84
CA CYS A 102 11.56 -14.50 -0.38
C CYS A 102 12.30 -15.86 -0.38
N MET A 103 13.50 -15.95 0.17
CA MET A 103 14.28 -17.19 0.19
C MET A 103 13.89 -18.14 1.33
N GLN A 104 13.55 -17.61 2.49
CA GLN A 104 13.29 -18.42 3.69
C GLN A 104 11.79 -18.61 3.94
N LYS A 105 10.92 -17.89 3.21
CA LYS A 105 9.46 -17.87 3.40
C LYS A 105 9.03 -17.63 4.86
N MET A 106 9.90 -16.96 5.61
CA MET A 106 9.70 -16.62 7.02
C MET A 106 9.59 -15.10 7.16
N ASN A 107 8.72 -14.66 8.03
CA ASN A 107 8.70 -13.28 8.47
C ASN A 107 9.82 -13.06 9.49
N MET A 108 10.68 -12.08 9.24
CA MET A 108 11.84 -11.77 10.06
C MET A 108 11.58 -10.70 11.11
N TRP A 109 10.34 -10.22 11.22
CA TRP A 109 9.95 -9.10 12.06
C TRP A 109 9.03 -9.51 13.20
N GLU A 110 9.28 -8.95 14.36
CA GLU A 110 8.37 -8.91 15.50
C GLU A 110 7.87 -7.47 15.66
N ILE A 111 6.55 -7.28 15.76
CA ILE A 111 5.97 -5.96 15.97
C ILE A 111 6.03 -5.64 17.45
N LYS A 112 6.58 -4.47 17.77
CA LYS A 112 6.75 -3.99 19.15
C LYS A 112 5.68 -2.99 19.52
N ASP A 113 5.31 -2.11 18.60
CA ASP A 113 4.31 -1.08 18.87
C ASP A 113 3.56 -0.67 17.60
N ILE A 114 2.30 -0.28 17.80
CA ILE A 114 1.42 0.22 16.76
C ILE A 114 0.72 1.48 17.28
N LEU A 115 0.82 2.56 16.52
CA LEU A 115 0.17 3.83 16.79
C LEU A 115 -0.76 4.18 15.62
N TYR A 116 -1.96 4.65 15.91
CA TYR A 116 -2.84 5.13 14.84
C TYR A 116 -3.80 6.22 15.33
N LYS A 117 -4.24 7.03 14.37
CA LYS A 117 -5.28 8.03 14.54
C LYS A 117 -6.19 8.00 13.34
N SER A 118 -7.47 7.84 13.58
CA SER A 118 -8.52 7.81 12.55
C SER A 118 -9.00 9.20 12.15
N GLY A 119 -9.66 9.29 11.00
CA GLY A 119 -10.31 10.50 10.48
C GLY A 119 -9.75 10.97 9.14
N LYS A 120 -10.22 12.12 8.65
CA LYS A 120 -9.82 12.67 7.33
C LYS A 120 -8.32 12.90 7.15
N ASN A 121 -7.58 13.04 8.23
CA ASN A 121 -6.13 13.09 8.27
C ASN A 121 -5.67 11.92 9.16
N ALA A 122 -5.84 10.72 8.66
CA ALA A 122 -5.44 9.51 9.34
C ALA A 122 -3.91 9.41 9.42
N PHE A 123 -3.45 8.82 10.51
CA PHE A 123 -2.03 8.55 10.75
C PHE A 123 -1.91 7.11 11.25
N ALA A 124 -0.93 6.40 10.74
CA ALA A 124 -0.54 5.10 11.24
C ALA A 124 0.98 5.04 11.42
N GLY A 125 1.42 4.40 12.48
CA GLY A 125 2.82 4.14 12.78
C GLY A 125 3.00 2.73 13.28
N ILE A 126 4.10 2.08 12.92
CA ILE A 126 4.41 0.71 13.31
C ILE A 126 5.91 0.60 13.62
N GLU A 127 6.24 -0.01 14.75
CA GLU A 127 7.60 -0.35 15.12
C GLU A 127 7.81 -1.85 15.00
N GLY A 128 8.78 -2.25 14.18
CA GLY A 128 9.22 -3.62 14.03
C GLY A 128 10.64 -3.83 14.51
N GLU A 129 10.92 -5.01 15.07
CA GLU A 129 12.26 -5.45 15.48
C GLU A 129 12.62 -6.75 14.76
N THR A 130 13.84 -6.83 14.23
CA THR A 130 14.31 -8.06 13.59
C THR A 130 14.58 -9.16 14.60
N LEU A 131 14.11 -10.40 14.32
CA LEU A 131 14.16 -11.53 15.24
C LEU A 131 15.58 -11.91 15.70
N HIS A 132 16.60 -11.74 14.84
CA HIS A 132 17.94 -12.21 15.13
C HIS A 132 18.92 -11.10 15.50
N THR A 133 18.81 -9.95 14.85
CA THR A 133 19.74 -8.84 15.02
C THR A 133 19.22 -7.75 15.95
N GLN A 134 17.96 -7.85 16.37
CA GLN A 134 17.29 -6.90 17.27
C GLN A 134 17.38 -5.44 16.80
N GLN A 135 17.41 -5.25 15.48
CA GLN A 135 17.39 -3.92 14.89
C GLN A 135 15.94 -3.44 14.82
N ARG A 136 15.71 -2.22 15.30
CA ARG A 136 14.39 -1.59 15.31
C ARG A 136 14.23 -0.66 14.11
N VAL A 137 13.06 -0.73 13.52
CA VAL A 137 12.61 0.16 12.45
C VAL A 137 11.24 0.69 12.82
N PHE A 138 11.12 2.01 12.85
CA PHE A 138 9.85 2.70 12.97
C PHE A 138 9.45 3.24 11.59
N SER A 139 8.22 2.99 11.20
CA SER A 139 7.64 3.52 9.97
C SER A 139 6.32 4.19 10.28
N ALA A 140 6.07 5.31 9.62
CA ALA A 140 4.85 6.06 9.81
C ALA A 140 4.28 6.52 8.47
N CYS A 141 2.97 6.57 8.35
CA CYS A 141 2.30 7.15 7.20
C CYS A 141 1.18 8.10 7.62
N ALA A 142 1.01 9.17 6.87
CA ALA A 142 -0.16 10.03 6.94
C ALA A 142 -1.01 9.81 5.68
N ILE A 143 -2.29 9.55 5.87
CA ILE A 143 -3.23 9.28 4.79
C ILE A 143 -4.20 10.45 4.71
N LYS A 144 -4.27 11.06 3.52
CA LYS A 144 -5.27 12.07 3.20
C LYS A 144 -6.15 11.53 2.09
N ALA A 145 -7.43 11.45 2.33
CA ALA A 145 -8.40 11.00 1.35
C ALA A 145 -9.38 12.10 0.99
N ASP A 146 -9.67 12.22 -0.30
CA ASP A 146 -10.76 13.02 -0.84
C ASP A 146 -11.90 12.06 -1.20
N VAL A 147 -12.64 11.67 -0.18
CA VAL A 147 -13.71 10.67 -0.25
C VAL A 147 -14.93 11.13 0.54
N ASN A 148 -16.08 10.57 0.22
CA ASN A 148 -17.35 10.93 0.85
C ASN A 148 -17.47 10.34 2.27
N GLU A 149 -16.96 9.11 2.47
CA GLU A 149 -16.98 8.40 3.75
C GLU A 149 -15.59 7.90 4.08
N PHE A 150 -15.28 7.88 5.37
CA PHE A 150 -13.99 7.46 5.90
C PHE A 150 -14.21 6.49 7.05
N ASP A 151 -13.85 5.25 6.83
CA ASP A 151 -13.84 4.25 7.88
C ASP A 151 -12.61 4.40 8.79
N ASN A 152 -12.72 3.82 9.98
CA ASN A 152 -11.66 3.91 10.98
C ASN A 152 -10.44 3.08 10.57
N VAL A 153 -9.26 3.57 10.92
CA VAL A 153 -8.02 2.80 10.90
C VAL A 153 -8.19 1.58 11.81
N LYS A 154 -7.84 0.41 11.31
CA LYS A 154 -7.91 -0.85 12.05
C LYS A 154 -6.55 -1.52 12.06
N GLU A 155 -6.26 -2.23 13.14
CA GLU A 155 -5.24 -3.25 13.16
C GLU A 155 -5.85 -4.52 12.50
N GLU A 156 -5.45 -4.85 11.28
CA GLU A 156 -6.00 -6.03 10.56
C GLU A 156 -5.36 -7.33 11.06
N ASP A 157 -4.06 -7.28 11.31
CA ASP A 157 -3.29 -8.36 11.92
C ASP A 157 -2.26 -7.73 12.85
N ARG A 158 -1.71 -8.50 13.79
CA ARG A 158 -0.65 -8.00 14.68
C ARG A 158 0.61 -7.50 13.97
N LYS A 159 0.62 -7.40 12.63
CA LYS A 159 1.76 -7.01 11.79
C LYS A 159 1.44 -5.90 10.79
N SER A 160 0.21 -5.45 10.71
CA SER A 160 -0.21 -4.38 9.80
C SER A 160 -1.14 -3.37 10.48
N VAL A 161 -1.07 -2.14 10.00
CA VAL A 161 -1.95 -1.02 10.39
C VAL A 161 -2.51 -0.43 9.11
N VAL A 162 -3.83 -0.47 8.95
CA VAL A 162 -4.55 -0.11 7.73
C VAL A 162 -5.69 0.85 8.02
#